data_49e2cd2a6d6281764f196284899a2242
#
_entry.id   49e2cd2a6d6281764f196284899a2242
#
_cell.length_a   1.000
_cell.length_b   1.000
_cell.length_c   1.000
_cell.angle_alpha   90.00
_cell.angle_beta   90.00
_cell.angle_gamma   90.00
#
_symmetry.space_group_name_H-M   'P 1'
#
loop_
_entity.id
_entity.type
_entity.pdbx_description
1 polymer ?
#
loop_
_entity_poly.entity_id
_entity_poly.type
_entity_poly.pdbx_seq_one_letter_code
_entity_poly.pdbx_strand_id
1 'polypeptide(L)'
;KRQGKLDPAKNDGFADVILEGTYTVPEPAEAPKVAYLCGATETTEGVYNALVAAGMEVTALNYDEKTLTGELDADGLTGYDLVVLAGRTGSSSALAASFNKIVGKVPVLSTKAFWYAKITPAGTNGGNPGTTDSPSLSIDRAELYAEHDIFAGIEGNNIVVFNASEAITTGRYMQSNGQFADNTPAQTTIATVGGQDAIAEAWVDGKGFVMIPFDANDATCAANGLTEAGAKLFVNAANYLIAGEQYEPSYVGTCPKPVITATRIGETVEYTLSITATAEPAIEGLKIYYTIDGSEPTAETGTLYDAETPVKLVNDCTVKAIACADKYRNSEVAEYAFVNE
;
A
#
# COMPACT_ATOMS: atom_id res chain seq x y z
N LYS A 1 18.33 -14.19 -32.09
CA LYS A 1 19.40 -13.87 -33.06
C LYS A 1 20.07 -15.16 -33.46
N ARG A 2 19.79 -15.72 -34.66
CA ARG A 2 20.62 -16.71 -35.31
C ARG A 2 21.63 -15.96 -36.18
N GLN A 3 22.87 -15.87 -35.77
CA GLN A 3 23.96 -15.56 -36.68
C GLN A 3 24.26 -16.84 -37.50
N GLY A 4 23.64 -17.00 -38.62
CA GLY A 4 24.09 -17.91 -39.65
C GLY A 4 25.15 -17.19 -40.47
N LYS A 5 26.34 -17.75 -40.55
CA LYS A 5 27.38 -17.32 -41.48
C LYS A 5 26.85 -17.70 -42.86
N LEU A 6 26.46 -16.72 -43.67
CA LEU A 6 26.07 -16.94 -45.06
C LEU A 6 27.33 -17.34 -45.83
N ASP A 7 27.26 -18.50 -46.49
CA ASP A 7 28.26 -18.93 -47.46
C ASP A 7 27.98 -18.21 -48.80
N PRO A 8 28.83 -17.28 -49.23
CA PRO A 8 28.56 -16.52 -50.44
C PRO A 8 28.58 -17.37 -51.74
N ALA A 9 28.94 -18.66 -51.63
CA ALA A 9 28.98 -19.57 -52.80
C ALA A 9 27.66 -20.35 -52.99
N LYS A 10 26.67 -20.26 -52.11
CA LYS A 10 25.36 -20.86 -52.22
C LYS A 10 24.28 -19.80 -52.32
N ASN A 11 23.99 -19.41 -53.55
CA ASN A 11 22.86 -18.55 -53.85
C ASN A 11 21.59 -19.39 -53.87
N ASP A 12 21.03 -19.71 -52.70
CA ASP A 12 19.89 -20.62 -52.54
C ASP A 12 18.55 -19.90 -52.74
N GLY A 13 18.47 -18.94 -53.61
CA GLY A 13 17.18 -18.41 -54.08
C GLY A 13 16.38 -17.62 -53.04
N PHE A 14 17.01 -17.11 -52.02
CA PHE A 14 16.36 -16.10 -51.16
C PHE A 14 16.34 -14.78 -51.88
N ALA A 15 15.18 -14.36 -52.34
CA ALA A 15 14.98 -13.00 -52.81
C ALA A 15 15.30 -12.07 -51.63
N ASP A 16 16.14 -11.09 -51.85
CA ASP A 16 16.34 -9.99 -50.88
C ASP A 16 14.99 -9.32 -50.65
N VAL A 17 14.37 -9.61 -49.52
CA VAL A 17 13.20 -8.87 -49.08
C VAL A 17 13.72 -7.51 -48.58
N ILE A 18 13.77 -6.55 -49.49
CA ILE A 18 13.99 -5.17 -49.14
C ILE A 18 12.71 -4.71 -48.45
N LEU A 19 12.73 -4.64 -47.11
CA LEU A 19 11.69 -3.97 -46.36
C LEU A 19 11.85 -2.47 -46.60
N GLU A 20 11.19 -1.95 -47.65
CA GLU A 20 11.01 -0.52 -47.84
C GLU A 20 10.02 0.00 -46.77
N GLY A 21 10.53 0.31 -45.62
CA GLY A 21 9.83 0.98 -44.55
C GLY A 21 10.81 1.90 -43.83
N THR A 22 10.46 3.15 -43.67
CA THR A 22 11.17 4.05 -42.76
C THR A 22 10.96 3.53 -41.32
N TYR A 23 11.95 2.81 -40.79
CA TYR A 23 11.98 2.50 -39.39
C TYR A 23 12.33 3.82 -38.65
N THR A 24 11.32 4.47 -38.10
CA THR A 24 11.52 5.52 -37.11
C THR A 24 11.99 4.83 -35.84
N VAL A 25 13.25 5.06 -35.46
CA VAL A 25 13.72 4.72 -34.12
C VAL A 25 12.80 5.46 -33.14
N PRO A 26 12.08 4.76 -32.25
CA PRO A 26 11.29 5.44 -31.24
C PRO A 26 12.21 6.39 -30.48
N GLU A 27 11.80 7.64 -30.31
CA GLU A 27 12.51 8.57 -29.45
C GLU A 27 12.61 7.95 -28.06
N PRO A 28 13.78 7.97 -27.41
CA PRO A 28 13.89 7.44 -26.05
C PRO A 28 12.82 8.10 -25.17
N ALA A 29 12.10 7.32 -24.40
CA ALA A 29 11.14 7.87 -23.44
C ALA A 29 11.86 8.88 -22.54
N GLU A 30 11.28 10.05 -22.34
CA GLU A 30 11.82 11.04 -21.42
C GLU A 30 11.98 10.42 -20.01
N ALA A 31 13.04 10.77 -19.32
CA ALA A 31 13.26 10.33 -17.94
C ALA A 31 12.13 10.87 -17.04
N PRO A 32 11.55 10.07 -16.15
CA PRO A 32 10.54 10.55 -15.23
C PRO A 32 11.04 11.70 -14.36
N LYS A 33 10.25 12.75 -14.22
CA LYS A 33 10.57 13.94 -13.43
C LYS A 33 10.05 13.77 -12.01
N VAL A 34 10.96 13.82 -11.04
CA VAL A 34 10.64 13.58 -9.63
C VAL A 34 10.95 14.83 -8.80
N ALA A 35 9.95 15.36 -8.09
CA ALA A 35 10.14 16.38 -7.07
C ALA A 35 10.50 15.70 -5.75
N TYR A 36 11.71 15.91 -5.25
CA TYR A 36 12.18 15.36 -3.98
C TYR A 36 12.12 16.44 -2.89
N LEU A 37 11.07 16.43 -2.08
CA LEU A 37 10.86 17.43 -1.04
C LEU A 37 11.67 17.08 0.19
N CYS A 38 12.74 17.82 0.40
CA CYS A 38 13.62 17.71 1.58
C CYS A 38 13.95 19.11 2.11
N GLY A 39 14.57 19.22 3.25
CA GLY A 39 14.92 20.51 3.87
C GLY A 39 16.08 21.25 3.18
N ALA A 40 16.42 20.95 1.93
CA ALA A 40 17.54 21.53 1.19
C ALA A 40 17.30 21.47 -0.33
N THR A 41 18.06 22.27 -1.08
CA THR A 41 18.07 22.24 -2.55
C THR A 41 19.07 21.23 -3.13
N GLU A 42 19.89 20.64 -2.27
CA GLU A 42 20.84 19.57 -2.60
C GLU A 42 20.79 18.52 -1.49
N THR A 43 20.86 17.26 -1.87
CA THR A 43 20.84 16.15 -0.92
C THR A 43 21.65 14.96 -1.44
N THR A 44 22.12 14.13 -0.51
CA THR A 44 22.77 12.84 -0.79
C THR A 44 22.03 11.70 -0.09
N GLU A 45 20.76 11.89 0.24
CA GLU A 45 19.97 10.87 0.90
C GLU A 45 19.91 9.58 0.06
N GLY A 46 19.86 8.43 0.75
CA GLY A 46 19.92 7.12 0.09
C GLY A 46 18.80 6.91 -0.93
N VAL A 47 17.57 7.35 -0.61
CA VAL A 47 16.44 7.27 -1.54
C VAL A 47 16.64 8.17 -2.75
N TYR A 48 17.08 9.42 -2.55
CA TYR A 48 17.41 10.34 -3.64
C TYR A 48 18.43 9.72 -4.61
N ASN A 49 19.54 9.21 -4.04
CA ASN A 49 20.60 8.59 -4.84
C ASN A 49 20.11 7.36 -5.61
N ALA A 50 19.23 6.54 -5.00
CA ALA A 50 18.65 5.36 -5.65
C ALA A 50 17.79 5.74 -6.87
N LEU A 51 16.96 6.78 -6.75
CA LEU A 51 16.12 7.25 -7.85
C LEU A 51 16.96 7.85 -9.00
N VAL A 52 18.00 8.65 -8.67
CA VAL A 52 18.94 9.17 -9.67
C VAL A 52 19.68 8.03 -10.37
N ALA A 53 20.17 7.04 -9.63
CA ALA A 53 20.85 5.88 -10.20
C ALA A 53 19.93 5.02 -11.09
N ALA A 54 18.62 5.05 -10.85
CA ALA A 54 17.61 4.42 -11.70
C ALA A 54 17.27 5.21 -12.98
N GLY A 55 17.91 6.38 -13.20
CA GLY A 55 17.74 7.19 -14.41
C GLY A 55 16.60 8.19 -14.36
N MET A 56 16.05 8.48 -13.17
CA MET A 56 15.03 9.52 -13.00
C MET A 56 15.65 10.91 -12.92
N GLU A 57 14.96 11.93 -13.43
CA GLU A 57 15.32 13.33 -13.29
C GLU A 57 14.80 13.85 -11.95
N VAL A 58 15.65 13.79 -10.90
CA VAL A 58 15.24 14.11 -9.53
C VAL A 58 15.69 15.53 -9.16
N THR A 59 14.72 16.37 -8.83
CA THR A 59 14.97 17.74 -8.36
C THR A 59 14.74 17.82 -6.85
N ALA A 60 15.79 18.10 -6.08
CA ALA A 60 15.67 18.38 -4.66
C ALA A 60 15.05 19.76 -4.44
N LEU A 61 14.00 19.82 -3.64
CA LEU A 61 13.28 21.04 -3.33
C LEU A 61 13.29 21.30 -1.81
N ASN A 62 13.66 22.53 -1.45
CA ASN A 62 13.69 22.93 -0.05
C ASN A 62 12.27 23.28 0.44
N TYR A 63 11.65 22.30 1.06
CA TYR A 63 10.37 22.47 1.74
C TYR A 63 10.56 22.24 3.24
N ASP A 64 10.86 23.29 3.96
CA ASP A 64 10.85 23.26 5.42
C ASP A 64 9.66 24.06 5.99
N GLU A 65 9.39 23.88 7.29
CA GLU A 65 8.28 24.56 7.98
C GLU A 65 8.36 26.08 7.97
N LYS A 66 9.56 26.62 7.71
CA LYS A 66 9.82 28.06 7.75
C LYS A 66 9.65 28.71 6.39
N THR A 67 9.86 27.96 5.32
CA THR A 67 9.75 28.46 3.94
C THR A 67 8.36 28.28 3.37
N LEU A 68 7.56 27.35 3.89
CA LEU A 68 6.16 27.19 3.52
C LEU A 68 5.24 28.15 4.29
N THR A 69 5.52 29.44 4.22
CA THR A 69 4.59 30.45 4.71
C THR A 69 3.39 30.59 3.75
N GLY A 70 2.57 29.54 3.70
CA GLY A 70 1.22 29.66 3.21
C GLY A 70 0.85 29.03 1.88
N GLU A 71 1.75 28.82 0.91
CA GLU A 71 1.34 28.20 -0.33
C GLU A 71 2.46 27.36 -0.91
N LEU A 72 2.37 26.06 -0.66
CA LEU A 72 2.90 25.10 -1.60
C LEU A 72 2.17 25.42 -2.90
N ASP A 73 2.91 25.86 -3.90
CA ASP A 73 2.34 25.95 -5.24
C ASP A 73 2.05 24.53 -5.70
N ALA A 74 0.85 24.03 -5.30
CA ALA A 74 0.40 22.71 -5.69
C ALA A 74 0.40 22.58 -7.22
N ASP A 75 0.21 23.69 -7.92
CA ASP A 75 0.24 23.74 -9.37
C ASP A 75 1.67 23.50 -9.90
N GLY A 76 2.71 23.98 -9.21
CA GLY A 76 4.10 23.68 -9.55
C GLY A 76 4.49 22.20 -9.39
N LEU A 77 3.93 21.50 -8.39
CA LEU A 77 4.21 20.08 -8.17
C LEU A 77 3.43 19.15 -9.11
N THR A 78 2.32 19.57 -9.66
CA THR A 78 1.55 18.75 -10.62
C THR A 78 2.24 18.61 -11.98
N GLY A 79 3.31 19.36 -12.22
CA GLY A 79 4.17 19.20 -13.40
C GLY A 79 5.23 18.08 -13.29
N TYR A 80 5.32 17.42 -12.15
CA TYR A 80 6.17 16.25 -11.93
C TYR A 80 5.40 14.95 -12.09
N ASP A 81 6.11 13.89 -12.48
CA ASP A 81 5.52 12.55 -12.58
C ASP A 81 5.36 11.89 -11.19
N LEU A 82 6.16 12.33 -10.21
CA LEU A 82 6.14 11.84 -8.83
C LEU A 82 6.59 12.94 -7.86
N VAL A 83 5.97 12.98 -6.69
CA VAL A 83 6.44 13.76 -5.54
C VAL A 83 6.93 12.82 -4.46
N VAL A 84 8.16 13.00 -3.98
CA VAL A 84 8.72 12.26 -2.84
C VAL A 84 8.74 13.15 -1.61
N LEU A 85 8.09 12.72 -0.54
CA LEU A 85 8.17 13.33 0.78
C LEU A 85 9.31 12.69 1.55
N ALA A 86 10.47 13.33 1.56
CA ALA A 86 11.67 12.79 2.18
C ALA A 86 11.57 12.75 3.71
N GLY A 87 12.33 11.85 4.33
CA GLY A 87 12.33 11.65 5.77
C GLY A 87 12.65 12.90 6.59
N ARG A 88 13.47 13.80 6.07
CA ARG A 88 13.83 15.07 6.73
C ARG A 88 12.80 16.18 6.58
N THR A 89 11.80 16.00 5.75
CA THR A 89 10.72 16.98 5.62
C THR A 89 10.00 17.13 6.96
N GLY A 90 9.74 18.35 7.40
CA GLY A 90 8.94 18.63 8.60
C GLY A 90 7.53 17.98 8.48
N SER A 91 6.89 17.70 9.58
CA SER A 91 5.57 17.08 9.63
C SER A 91 4.56 17.87 10.46
N SER A 92 4.65 19.19 10.39
CA SER A 92 3.67 20.08 11.07
C SER A 92 2.28 19.98 10.43
N SER A 93 1.27 20.38 11.17
CA SER A 93 -0.11 20.43 10.67
C SER A 93 -0.28 21.42 9.51
N ALA A 94 0.53 22.48 9.49
CA ALA A 94 0.52 23.45 8.37
C ALA A 94 1.04 22.83 7.07
N LEU A 95 2.13 22.07 7.15
CA LEU A 95 2.65 21.32 6.01
C LEU A 95 1.67 20.24 5.54
N ALA A 96 1.05 19.50 6.47
CA ALA A 96 0.04 18.51 6.13
C ALA A 96 -1.11 19.12 5.33
N ALA A 97 -1.63 20.27 5.75
CA ALA A 97 -2.68 20.98 5.01
C ALA A 97 -2.25 21.38 3.60
N SER A 98 -0.97 21.71 3.40
CA SER A 98 -0.42 22.02 2.09
C SER A 98 -0.26 20.77 1.23
N PHE A 99 0.26 19.67 1.77
CA PHE A 99 0.42 18.42 1.04
C PHE A 99 -0.91 17.75 0.68
N ASN A 100 -1.95 17.93 1.49
CA ASN A 100 -3.29 17.46 1.13
C ASN A 100 -3.81 18.07 -0.19
N LYS A 101 -3.30 19.21 -0.62
CA LYS A 101 -3.68 19.82 -1.90
C LYS A 101 -3.15 19.08 -3.11
N ILE A 102 -2.11 18.24 -2.96
CA ILE A 102 -1.55 17.45 -4.06
C ILE A 102 -2.09 16.02 -4.12
N VAL A 103 -2.74 15.55 -3.06
CA VAL A 103 -3.38 14.23 -3.05
C VAL A 103 -4.44 14.14 -4.15
N GLY A 104 -4.39 13.08 -4.94
CA GLY A 104 -5.26 12.91 -6.11
C GLY A 104 -4.86 13.72 -7.35
N LYS A 105 -3.81 14.54 -7.29
CA LYS A 105 -3.33 15.34 -8.44
C LYS A 105 -2.02 14.84 -9.01
N VAL A 106 -1.13 14.37 -8.14
CA VAL A 106 0.16 13.79 -8.50
C VAL A 106 0.43 12.58 -7.61
N PRO A 107 1.11 11.52 -8.11
CA PRO A 107 1.49 10.39 -7.27
C PRO A 107 2.46 10.83 -6.17
N VAL A 108 2.36 10.22 -5.00
CA VAL A 108 3.19 10.58 -3.84
C VAL A 108 3.85 9.35 -3.22
N LEU A 109 5.16 9.38 -3.09
CA LEU A 109 5.94 8.43 -2.30
C LEU A 109 6.41 9.12 -1.01
N SER A 110 5.99 8.62 0.15
CA SER A 110 6.46 9.16 1.42
C SER A 110 7.39 8.19 2.13
N THR A 111 8.55 8.67 2.54
CA THR A 111 9.47 7.93 3.39
C THR A 111 9.31 8.31 4.85
N LYS A 112 8.44 9.29 5.15
CA LYS A 112 8.23 9.79 6.50
C LYS A 112 6.97 9.23 7.13
N ALA A 113 7.14 8.36 8.10
CA ALA A 113 6.04 7.69 8.79
C ALA A 113 5.02 8.64 9.45
N PHE A 114 5.45 9.82 9.90
CA PHE A 114 4.56 10.80 10.52
C PHE A 114 3.49 11.37 9.59
N TRP A 115 3.60 11.16 8.29
CA TRP A 115 2.59 11.58 7.35
C TRP A 115 1.37 10.66 7.29
N TYR A 116 1.46 9.41 7.73
CA TYR A 116 0.32 8.48 7.75
C TYR A 116 -0.94 9.07 8.35
N ALA A 117 -0.76 9.75 9.45
CA ALA A 117 -1.87 10.26 10.22
C ALA A 117 -2.23 11.72 9.91
N LYS A 118 -1.60 12.32 8.93
CA LYS A 118 -1.71 13.76 8.66
C LYS A 118 -2.11 14.09 7.24
N ILE A 119 -1.83 13.19 6.27
CA ILE A 119 -2.20 13.41 4.89
C ILE A 119 -3.52 12.73 4.62
N THR A 120 -4.54 13.55 4.48
CA THR A 120 -5.85 13.16 3.97
C THR A 120 -6.50 14.32 3.27
N PRO A 121 -7.45 14.05 2.39
CA PRO A 121 -8.30 15.11 1.82
C PRO A 121 -9.04 15.94 2.88
N ALA A 122 -9.29 15.39 4.05
CA ALA A 122 -9.98 16.06 5.15
C ALA A 122 -9.05 16.82 6.11
N GLY A 123 -7.74 16.61 6.06
CA GLY A 123 -6.73 17.36 6.85
C GLY A 123 -6.76 17.11 8.36
N THR A 124 -7.26 15.97 8.80
CA THR A 124 -7.34 15.65 10.23
C THR A 124 -6.05 15.03 10.75
N ASN A 125 -5.70 15.33 12.01
CA ASN A 125 -4.52 14.78 12.67
C ASN A 125 -4.82 13.38 13.22
N GLY A 126 -4.20 12.36 12.66
CA GLY A 126 -4.10 11.05 13.29
C GLY A 126 -2.94 10.95 14.28
N GLY A 127 -2.76 9.77 14.87
CA GLY A 127 -1.74 9.49 15.88
C GLY A 127 -0.28 9.58 15.39
N ASN A 128 0.65 9.36 16.29
CA ASN A 128 2.06 9.21 15.96
C ASN A 128 2.35 7.77 15.50
N PRO A 129 3.32 7.55 14.61
CA PRO A 129 3.76 6.21 14.26
C PRO A 129 4.39 5.51 15.46
N GLY A 130 4.26 4.20 15.52
CA GLY A 130 5.05 3.37 16.42
C GLY A 130 6.48 3.19 15.92
N THR A 131 7.32 2.61 16.75
CA THR A 131 8.72 2.29 16.43
C THR A 131 9.05 0.86 16.79
N THR A 132 9.95 0.25 16.03
CA THR A 132 10.52 -1.07 16.31
C THR A 132 12.01 -1.05 15.98
N ASP A 133 12.80 -1.88 16.67
CA ASP A 133 14.24 -1.99 16.44
C ASP A 133 14.57 -2.92 15.24
N SER A 134 13.74 -2.94 14.23
CA SER A 134 13.95 -3.79 13.06
C SER A 134 14.40 -2.99 11.85
N PRO A 135 15.54 -3.33 11.24
CA PRO A 135 15.97 -2.77 9.95
C PRO A 135 15.29 -3.43 8.74
N SER A 136 14.40 -4.37 8.99
CA SER A 136 13.79 -5.22 7.98
C SER A 136 12.29 -5.04 7.93
N LEU A 137 11.73 -5.20 6.75
CA LEU A 137 10.30 -5.35 6.51
C LEU A 137 9.96 -6.82 6.36
N SER A 138 8.88 -7.24 6.99
CA SER A 138 8.25 -8.52 6.71
C SER A 138 7.08 -8.32 5.76
N ILE A 139 6.95 -9.19 4.77
CA ILE A 139 5.82 -9.21 3.86
C ILE A 139 4.79 -10.18 4.44
N ASP A 140 4.12 -9.84 5.54
CA ASP A 140 3.31 -10.78 6.31
C ASP A 140 1.89 -10.98 5.77
N ARG A 141 1.32 -10.02 5.08
CA ARG A 141 0.06 -10.24 4.34
C ARG A 141 0.34 -10.77 2.94
N ALA A 142 1.33 -11.51 2.88
CA ALA A 142 2.23 -11.75 1.80
C ALA A 142 1.67 -12.56 0.69
N GLU A 143 0.77 -13.46 0.94
CA GLU A 143 0.34 -14.30 -0.16
C GLU A 143 -0.50 -13.55 -1.19
N LEU A 144 -1.18 -12.46 -0.76
CA LEU A 144 -1.90 -11.58 -1.68
C LEU A 144 -1.00 -10.52 -2.33
N TYR A 145 0.01 -10.04 -1.60
CA TYR A 145 0.84 -8.92 -2.02
C TYR A 145 2.30 -9.29 -2.27
N ALA A 146 2.66 -10.57 -2.20
CA ALA A 146 4.02 -11.02 -2.47
C ALA A 146 4.51 -10.67 -3.88
N GLU A 147 3.59 -10.67 -4.83
CA GLU A 147 3.85 -10.32 -6.24
C GLU A 147 3.57 -8.85 -6.55
N HIS A 148 3.35 -8.01 -5.53
CA HIS A 148 3.14 -6.59 -5.74
C HIS A 148 4.35 -5.95 -6.41
N ASP A 149 4.12 -5.06 -7.38
CA ASP A 149 5.17 -4.46 -8.20
C ASP A 149 6.28 -3.78 -7.39
N ILE A 150 5.95 -3.29 -6.18
CA ILE A 150 6.94 -2.74 -5.25
C ILE A 150 8.01 -3.77 -4.87
N PHE A 151 7.69 -5.05 -4.86
CA PHE A 151 8.61 -6.15 -4.53
C PHE A 151 9.25 -6.81 -5.75
N ALA A 152 9.03 -6.29 -6.95
CA ALA A 152 9.55 -6.87 -8.18
C ALA A 152 11.06 -7.11 -8.12
N GLY A 153 11.46 -8.39 -8.29
CA GLY A 153 12.85 -8.82 -8.24
C GLY A 153 13.54 -8.65 -6.88
N ILE A 154 12.78 -8.54 -5.80
CA ILE A 154 13.25 -8.65 -4.41
C ILE A 154 12.86 -10.03 -3.93
N GLU A 155 13.82 -10.79 -3.41
CA GLU A 155 13.59 -12.17 -2.99
C GLU A 155 13.30 -12.27 -1.49
N GLY A 156 12.46 -13.26 -1.13
CA GLY A 156 12.14 -13.60 0.26
C GLY A 156 11.06 -12.71 0.88
N ASN A 157 10.52 -13.19 1.99
CA ASN A 157 9.44 -12.54 2.73
C ASN A 157 9.95 -11.57 3.81
N ASN A 158 11.25 -11.55 4.08
CA ASN A 158 11.86 -10.63 5.02
C ASN A 158 12.92 -9.81 4.29
N ILE A 159 12.56 -8.58 3.97
CA ILE A 159 13.41 -7.67 3.19
C ILE A 159 14.25 -6.84 4.16
N VAL A 160 15.57 -7.07 4.16
CA VAL A 160 16.49 -6.20 4.88
C VAL A 160 16.64 -4.90 4.08
N VAL A 161 16.07 -3.83 4.58
CA VAL A 161 16.01 -2.54 3.88
C VAL A 161 17.25 -1.70 4.14
N PHE A 162 17.82 -1.80 5.34
CA PHE A 162 18.94 -0.97 5.79
C PHE A 162 20.20 -1.77 6.04
N ASN A 163 21.33 -1.14 5.71
CA ASN A 163 22.61 -1.61 6.16
C ASN A 163 22.69 -1.50 7.70
N ALA A 164 23.15 -2.56 8.36
CA ALA A 164 23.37 -2.55 9.78
C ALA A 164 24.42 -1.47 10.12
N SER A 165 24.02 -0.46 10.88
CA SER A 165 24.91 0.51 11.50
C SER A 165 24.36 0.85 12.88
N GLU A 166 25.22 1.28 13.80
CA GLU A 166 24.82 1.67 15.16
C GLU A 166 23.80 2.83 15.16
N ALA A 167 23.68 3.55 14.05
CA ALA A 167 22.77 4.70 13.91
C ALA A 167 21.38 4.32 13.35
N ILE A 168 21.17 3.07 12.91
CA ILE A 168 19.98 2.67 12.15
C ILE A 168 19.42 1.41 12.79
N THR A 169 18.66 1.59 13.83
CA THR A 169 18.04 0.48 14.55
C THR A 169 16.52 0.55 14.56
N THR A 170 15.95 1.64 14.07
CA THR A 170 14.53 1.90 14.33
C THR A 170 13.76 1.95 13.03
N GLY A 171 12.98 0.90 12.75
CA GLY A 171 11.88 0.92 11.80
C GLY A 171 10.68 1.68 12.39
N ARG A 172 9.81 2.14 11.54
CA ARG A 172 8.55 2.75 11.95
C ARG A 172 7.38 1.96 11.38
N TYR A 173 6.29 1.96 12.10
CA TYR A 173 5.07 1.30 11.67
C TYR A 173 3.85 2.15 12.02
N MET A 174 2.72 1.88 11.39
CA MET A 174 1.46 2.46 11.81
C MET A 174 1.09 1.95 13.20
N GLN A 175 0.62 2.81 14.09
CA GLN A 175 -0.02 2.34 15.31
C GLN A 175 -1.36 1.68 14.97
N SER A 176 -1.92 0.91 15.89
CA SER A 176 -3.10 0.05 15.72
C SER A 176 -4.36 0.72 15.15
N ASN A 177 -4.38 2.02 15.04
CA ASN A 177 -5.38 2.84 14.36
C ASN A 177 -4.73 3.74 13.31
N GLY A 178 -3.56 3.37 12.83
CA GLY A 178 -2.77 4.04 11.81
C GLY A 178 -3.40 3.88 10.46
N GLN A 179 -4.46 4.60 10.23
CA GLN A 179 -5.06 4.78 8.93
C GLN A 179 -4.65 6.15 8.42
N PHE A 180 -4.60 6.32 7.12
CA PHE A 180 -4.75 7.66 6.57
C PHE A 180 -5.92 8.29 7.32
N ALA A 181 -5.73 9.50 7.87
CA ALA A 181 -6.68 10.10 8.78
C ALA A 181 -8.11 9.90 8.26
N ASP A 182 -9.00 9.41 9.12
CA ASP A 182 -10.38 9.04 8.81
C ASP A 182 -10.56 7.88 7.80
N ASN A 183 -9.51 7.09 7.50
CA ASN A 183 -9.55 6.04 6.49
C ASN A 183 -10.12 6.52 5.12
N THR A 184 -9.87 7.76 4.79
CA THR A 184 -10.32 8.38 3.54
C THR A 184 -9.11 9.00 2.83
N PRO A 185 -8.65 8.45 1.74
CA PRO A 185 -9.13 7.23 1.10
C PRO A 185 -8.81 5.96 1.93
N ALA A 186 -9.54 4.88 1.64
CA ALA A 186 -9.23 3.57 2.22
C ALA A 186 -7.79 3.18 1.88
N GLN A 187 -7.03 2.76 2.89
CA GLN A 187 -5.67 2.28 2.69
C GLN A 187 -5.63 0.77 2.59
N THR A 188 -4.64 0.29 1.86
CA THR A 188 -4.25 -1.11 1.77
C THR A 188 -2.87 -1.27 2.39
N THR A 189 -2.73 -2.11 3.39
CA THR A 189 -1.43 -2.48 3.94
C THR A 189 -0.82 -3.60 3.14
N ILE A 190 0.38 -3.39 2.62
CA ILE A 190 1.11 -4.34 1.75
C ILE A 190 2.27 -5.03 2.45
N ALA A 191 2.85 -4.43 3.48
CA ALA A 191 3.94 -5.02 4.25
C ALA A 191 3.92 -4.58 5.70
N THR A 192 4.61 -5.33 6.55
CA THR A 192 4.72 -5.06 7.97
C THR A 192 6.17 -4.88 8.42
N VAL A 193 6.36 -4.34 9.60
CA VAL A 193 7.63 -4.31 10.31
C VAL A 193 7.40 -4.73 11.75
N GLY A 194 8.11 -5.77 12.19
CA GLY A 194 7.88 -6.34 13.52
C GLY A 194 6.44 -6.81 13.76
N GLY A 195 5.75 -7.27 12.73
CA GLY A 195 4.35 -7.71 12.79
C GLY A 195 3.32 -6.57 12.86
N GLN A 196 3.75 -5.32 12.71
CA GLN A 196 2.87 -4.15 12.69
C GLN A 196 2.78 -3.58 11.27
N ASP A 197 1.60 -3.10 10.90
CA ASP A 197 1.36 -2.51 9.57
C ASP A 197 2.38 -1.41 9.26
N ALA A 198 3.03 -1.51 8.11
CA ALA A 198 4.10 -0.60 7.73
C ALA A 198 3.89 0.01 6.33
N ILE A 199 4.23 -0.70 5.27
CA ILE A 199 3.98 -0.18 3.93
C ILE A 199 2.49 -0.19 3.66
N ALA A 200 1.96 0.95 3.26
CA ALA A 200 0.58 1.09 2.85
C ALA A 200 0.45 1.97 1.62
N GLU A 201 -0.59 1.72 0.87
CA GLU A 201 -0.99 2.54 -0.27
C GLU A 201 -2.43 3.03 -0.12
N ALA A 202 -2.73 4.13 -0.80
CA ALA A 202 -4.07 4.62 -1.02
C ALA A 202 -4.16 5.27 -2.39
N TRP A 203 -5.33 5.24 -3.01
CA TRP A 203 -5.54 5.78 -4.34
C TRP A 203 -6.67 6.80 -4.34
N VAL A 204 -6.41 7.97 -4.90
CA VAL A 204 -7.36 9.08 -5.04
C VAL A 204 -7.32 9.57 -6.47
N ASP A 205 -8.46 9.61 -7.13
CA ASP A 205 -8.60 10.10 -8.51
C ASP A 205 -7.56 9.50 -9.48
N GLY A 206 -7.23 8.22 -9.30
CA GLY A 206 -6.23 7.51 -10.12
C GLY A 206 -4.77 7.88 -9.81
N LYS A 207 -4.50 8.55 -8.69
CA LYS A 207 -3.16 8.86 -8.23
C LYS A 207 -2.86 8.14 -6.93
N GLY A 208 -1.78 7.35 -6.93
CA GLY A 208 -1.35 6.57 -5.79
C GLY A 208 -0.60 7.42 -4.75
N PHE A 209 -0.81 7.08 -3.50
CA PHE A 209 0.00 7.51 -2.38
C PHE A 209 0.59 6.25 -1.72
N VAL A 210 1.90 6.10 -1.73
CA VAL A 210 2.59 4.99 -1.08
C VAL A 210 3.41 5.51 0.08
N MET A 211 3.28 4.89 1.23
CA MET A 211 4.09 5.13 2.41
C MET A 211 5.03 3.97 2.66
N ILE A 212 6.33 4.25 2.73
CA ILE A 212 7.36 3.32 3.20
C ILE A 212 7.98 3.92 4.48
N PRO A 213 7.76 3.34 5.66
CA PRO A 213 7.80 4.03 6.94
C PRO A 213 9.19 4.11 7.58
N PHE A 214 10.16 4.65 6.89
CA PHE A 214 11.52 4.82 7.43
C PHE A 214 11.86 6.30 7.53
N ASP A 215 11.82 6.81 8.73
CA ASP A 215 11.82 8.24 9.03
C ASP A 215 13.20 8.90 9.00
N ALA A 216 13.16 10.22 9.22
CA ALA A 216 14.31 11.10 9.31
C ALA A 216 15.34 10.66 10.35
N ASN A 217 16.57 10.95 10.12
CA ASN A 217 17.78 10.52 10.84
C ASN A 217 18.14 9.05 10.68
N ASP A 218 17.35 8.32 9.93
CA ASP A 218 17.54 6.92 9.65
C ASP A 218 18.27 6.69 8.31
N ALA A 219 18.34 5.44 7.88
CA ALA A 219 19.07 5.02 6.70
C ALA A 219 18.56 5.66 5.40
N THR A 220 17.29 6.04 5.32
CA THR A 220 16.77 6.74 4.15
C THR A 220 17.44 8.08 3.94
N CYS A 221 17.89 8.71 5.02
CA CYS A 221 18.60 9.99 5.00
C CYS A 221 20.13 9.84 4.91
N ALA A 222 20.67 8.64 5.13
CA ALA A 222 22.09 8.37 4.98
C ALA A 222 22.40 7.97 3.53
N ALA A 223 23.45 8.54 2.94
CA ALA A 223 23.83 8.29 1.54
C ALA A 223 24.01 6.80 1.20
N ASN A 224 24.52 6.01 2.14
CA ASN A 224 24.80 4.58 2.00
C ASN A 224 23.96 3.74 2.99
N GLY A 225 22.83 4.26 3.44
CA GLY A 225 22.02 3.61 4.47
C GLY A 225 21.21 2.44 3.95
N LEU A 226 20.85 2.43 2.67
CA LEU A 226 20.04 1.39 2.08
C LEU A 226 20.87 0.16 1.66
N THR A 227 20.30 -1.02 1.81
CA THR A 227 20.78 -2.21 1.11
C THR A 227 20.42 -2.12 -0.38
N GLU A 228 20.92 -3.05 -1.19
CA GLU A 228 20.49 -3.19 -2.58
C GLU A 228 18.98 -3.46 -2.68
N ALA A 229 18.46 -4.35 -1.84
CA ALA A 229 17.02 -4.64 -1.77
C ALA A 229 16.21 -3.41 -1.33
N GLY A 230 16.72 -2.65 -0.34
CA GLY A 230 16.10 -1.40 0.09
C GLY A 230 16.06 -0.33 -0.99
N ALA A 231 17.17 -0.11 -1.69
CA ALA A 231 17.21 0.81 -2.83
C ALA A 231 16.23 0.40 -3.92
N LYS A 232 16.19 -0.90 -4.25
CA LYS A 232 15.26 -1.46 -5.22
C LYS A 232 13.80 -1.28 -4.81
N LEU A 233 13.49 -1.45 -3.52
CA LEU A 233 12.14 -1.23 -2.99
C LEU A 233 11.64 0.19 -3.29
N PHE A 234 12.44 1.22 -3.02
CA PHE A 234 12.06 2.61 -3.27
C PHE A 234 11.96 2.94 -4.76
N VAL A 235 12.86 2.40 -5.57
CA VAL A 235 12.81 2.56 -7.04
C VAL A 235 11.57 1.90 -7.62
N ASN A 236 11.26 0.68 -7.18
CA ASN A 236 10.04 -0.01 -7.61
C ASN A 236 8.78 0.75 -7.19
N ALA A 237 8.74 1.27 -5.96
CA ALA A 237 7.61 2.07 -5.50
C ALA A 237 7.43 3.35 -6.33
N ALA A 238 8.52 4.00 -6.71
CA ALA A 238 8.48 5.16 -7.60
C ALA A 238 7.93 4.78 -8.99
N ASN A 239 8.46 3.72 -9.60
CA ASN A 239 7.99 3.23 -10.91
C ASN A 239 6.52 2.82 -10.88
N TYR A 240 6.09 2.11 -9.84
CA TYR A 240 4.70 1.71 -9.63
C TYR A 240 3.76 2.92 -9.59
N LEU A 241 4.12 3.93 -8.82
CA LEU A 241 3.34 5.16 -8.71
C LEU A 241 3.28 5.97 -10.01
N ILE A 242 4.40 6.03 -10.75
CA ILE A 242 4.49 6.71 -12.05
C ILE A 242 3.66 5.95 -13.11
N ALA A 243 3.66 4.62 -13.07
CA ALA A 243 2.81 3.80 -13.96
C ALA A 243 1.31 4.09 -13.77
N GLY A 244 0.91 4.42 -12.53
CA GLY A 244 -0.45 4.87 -12.24
C GLY A 244 -1.50 3.76 -12.29
N GLU A 245 -1.10 2.52 -12.17
CA GLU A 245 -1.98 1.34 -12.15
C GLU A 245 -1.94 0.69 -10.77
N GLN A 246 -3.09 0.70 -10.08
CA GLN A 246 -3.20 0.08 -8.76
C GLN A 246 -3.04 -1.44 -8.88
N TYR A 247 -2.25 -2.03 -7.98
CA TYR A 247 -2.09 -3.47 -7.91
C TYR A 247 -3.39 -4.16 -7.50
N GLU A 248 -3.77 -5.15 -8.29
CA GLU A 248 -4.93 -5.99 -8.00
C GLU A 248 -4.45 -7.38 -7.59
N PRO A 249 -4.57 -7.77 -6.30
CA PRO A 249 -4.13 -9.07 -5.85
C PRO A 249 -4.91 -10.21 -6.53
N SER A 250 -4.22 -11.29 -6.84
CA SER A 250 -4.82 -12.49 -7.40
C SER A 250 -5.52 -13.29 -6.32
N TYR A 251 -6.84 -13.22 -6.27
CA TYR A 251 -7.64 -14.02 -5.36
C TYR A 251 -7.91 -15.42 -5.94
N VAL A 252 -7.86 -16.43 -5.08
CA VAL A 252 -8.21 -17.82 -5.42
C VAL A 252 -9.71 -17.95 -5.68
N GLY A 253 -10.51 -17.13 -5.02
CA GLY A 253 -11.97 -17.13 -5.14
C GLY A 253 -12.61 -16.09 -4.23
N THR A 254 -13.91 -16.26 -3.98
CA THR A 254 -14.68 -15.42 -3.06
C THR A 254 -15.22 -16.29 -1.92
N CYS A 255 -15.14 -15.81 -0.71
CA CYS A 255 -15.74 -16.49 0.45
C CYS A 255 -17.25 -16.63 0.29
N PRO A 256 -17.84 -17.72 0.75
CA PRO A 256 -19.30 -17.93 0.68
C PRO A 256 -20.03 -16.93 1.58
N LYS A 257 -21.13 -16.38 1.08
CA LYS A 257 -21.97 -15.48 1.86
C LYS A 257 -22.50 -16.19 3.11
N PRO A 258 -22.37 -15.60 4.31
CA PRO A 258 -22.89 -16.19 5.52
C PRO A 258 -24.41 -16.37 5.49
N VAL A 259 -24.89 -17.41 6.14
CA VAL A 259 -26.30 -17.65 6.42
C VAL A 259 -26.54 -17.40 7.91
N ILE A 260 -27.44 -16.49 8.22
CA ILE A 260 -27.74 -16.08 9.58
C ILE A 260 -29.12 -16.64 9.96
N THR A 261 -29.24 -17.32 11.10
CA THR A 261 -30.48 -17.82 11.65
C THR A 261 -30.54 -17.54 13.14
N ALA A 262 -31.77 -17.40 13.67
CA ALA A 262 -32.01 -17.32 15.11
C ALA A 262 -33.02 -18.39 15.52
N THR A 263 -32.70 -19.15 16.56
CA THR A 263 -33.54 -20.23 17.07
C THR A 263 -33.93 -19.93 18.50
N ARG A 264 -35.25 -19.97 18.79
CA ARG A 264 -35.81 -19.74 20.13
C ARG A 264 -35.35 -20.80 21.12
N ILE A 265 -34.98 -20.38 22.32
CA ILE A 265 -34.54 -21.27 23.39
C ILE A 265 -35.78 -21.69 24.22
N GLY A 266 -36.32 -22.84 23.90
CA GLY A 266 -37.50 -23.37 24.61
C GLY A 266 -38.70 -22.43 24.54
N GLU A 267 -39.32 -22.17 25.70
CA GLU A 267 -40.47 -21.25 25.84
C GLU A 267 -40.04 -19.84 26.33
N THR A 268 -38.74 -19.53 26.26
CA THR A 268 -38.20 -18.23 26.70
C THR A 268 -38.34 -17.17 25.60
N VAL A 269 -38.02 -15.91 25.94
CA VAL A 269 -37.88 -14.80 24.99
C VAL A 269 -36.45 -14.68 24.43
N GLU A 270 -35.58 -15.66 24.71
CA GLU A 270 -34.19 -15.69 24.24
C GLU A 270 -34.08 -16.53 22.98
N TYR A 271 -33.25 -16.09 22.07
CA TYR A 271 -32.89 -16.78 20.82
C TYR A 271 -31.40 -17.04 20.77
N THR A 272 -30.99 -18.15 20.21
CA THR A 272 -29.61 -18.43 19.89
C THR A 272 -29.33 -18.05 18.43
N LEU A 273 -28.34 -17.18 18.21
CA LEU A 273 -27.86 -16.84 16.89
C LEU A 273 -26.97 -17.97 16.35
N SER A 274 -27.17 -18.34 15.11
CA SER A 274 -26.29 -19.23 14.35
C SER A 274 -25.88 -18.58 13.03
N ILE A 275 -24.59 -18.56 12.77
CA ILE A 275 -24.06 -18.02 11.53
C ILE A 275 -23.17 -19.09 10.89
N THR A 276 -23.44 -19.44 9.65
CA THR A 276 -22.67 -20.44 8.91
C THR A 276 -22.23 -19.91 7.55
N ALA A 277 -21.06 -20.33 7.09
CA ALA A 277 -20.60 -20.08 5.75
C ALA A 277 -19.91 -21.36 5.25
N THR A 278 -20.45 -21.96 4.19
CA THR A 278 -20.01 -23.28 3.71
C THR A 278 -19.53 -23.16 2.28
N ALA A 279 -18.36 -23.74 1.97
CA ALA A 279 -17.80 -23.86 0.64
C ALA A 279 -17.47 -25.32 0.32
N GLU A 280 -17.57 -25.69 -0.96
CA GLU A 280 -17.16 -26.97 -1.47
C GLU A 280 -16.18 -26.76 -2.65
N PRO A 281 -14.89 -27.10 -2.52
CA PRO A 281 -14.25 -27.65 -1.32
C PRO A 281 -14.19 -26.65 -0.16
N ALA A 282 -13.96 -27.15 1.05
CA ALA A 282 -13.85 -26.30 2.24
C ALA A 282 -12.67 -25.33 2.13
N ILE A 283 -12.91 -24.07 2.50
CA ILE A 283 -11.89 -23.04 2.53
C ILE A 283 -11.16 -23.11 3.87
N GLU A 284 -9.86 -23.35 3.83
CA GLU A 284 -9.01 -23.36 5.03
C GLU A 284 -8.94 -21.97 5.64
N GLY A 285 -9.04 -21.89 6.97
CA GLY A 285 -8.95 -20.62 7.69
C GLY A 285 -10.16 -19.69 7.52
N LEU A 286 -11.28 -20.16 6.97
CA LEU A 286 -12.51 -19.38 6.85
C LEU A 286 -12.99 -18.91 8.22
N LYS A 287 -13.13 -17.60 8.38
CA LYS A 287 -13.62 -16.93 9.59
C LYS A 287 -14.87 -16.15 9.27
N ILE A 288 -15.76 -16.04 10.23
CA ILE A 288 -16.97 -15.22 10.11
C ILE A 288 -16.89 -14.11 11.16
N TYR A 289 -17.09 -12.87 10.72
CA TYR A 289 -17.19 -11.70 11.60
C TYR A 289 -18.61 -11.15 11.53
N TYR A 290 -19.15 -10.69 12.65
CA TYR A 290 -20.52 -10.20 12.72
C TYR A 290 -20.64 -8.95 13.60
N THR A 291 -21.74 -8.22 13.40
CA THR A 291 -22.25 -7.15 14.25
C THR A 291 -23.71 -7.40 14.57
N ILE A 292 -24.22 -6.78 15.64
CA ILE A 292 -25.64 -6.90 16.04
C ILE A 292 -26.36 -5.55 16.08
N ASP A 293 -25.65 -4.48 15.73
CA ASP A 293 -26.14 -3.09 15.74
C ASP A 293 -26.43 -2.56 14.31
N GLY A 294 -26.34 -3.43 13.30
CA GLY A 294 -26.54 -3.08 11.90
C GLY A 294 -25.35 -2.41 11.21
N SER A 295 -24.24 -2.18 11.92
CA SER A 295 -23.00 -1.70 11.30
C SER A 295 -22.40 -2.75 10.36
N GLU A 296 -21.63 -2.32 9.37
CA GLU A 296 -20.93 -3.22 8.44
C GLU A 296 -19.77 -3.92 9.15
N PRO A 297 -19.77 -5.28 9.25
CA PRO A 297 -18.66 -6.00 9.85
C PRO A 297 -17.44 -6.07 8.92
N THR A 298 -16.26 -5.93 9.51
CA THR A 298 -14.99 -6.25 8.87
C THR A 298 -14.18 -7.18 9.78
N ALA A 299 -13.05 -7.69 9.33
CA ALA A 299 -12.15 -8.47 10.18
C ALA A 299 -11.60 -7.65 11.37
N GLU A 300 -11.56 -6.32 11.25
CA GLU A 300 -11.07 -5.39 12.27
C GLU A 300 -12.17 -4.90 13.21
N THR A 301 -13.38 -4.69 12.72
CA THR A 301 -14.49 -4.06 13.48
C THR A 301 -15.55 -5.04 13.92
N GLY A 302 -15.66 -6.19 13.24
CA GLY A 302 -16.63 -7.23 13.57
C GLY A 302 -16.17 -8.10 14.74
N THR A 303 -17.11 -8.70 15.43
CA THR A 303 -16.85 -9.76 16.42
C THR A 303 -16.64 -11.08 15.71
N LEU A 304 -15.53 -11.78 15.98
CA LEU A 304 -15.31 -13.12 15.45
C LEU A 304 -16.40 -14.07 15.98
N TYR A 305 -17.09 -14.73 15.06
CA TYR A 305 -18.12 -15.71 15.41
C TYR A 305 -17.50 -17.05 15.80
N ASP A 306 -17.89 -17.52 16.97
CA ASP A 306 -17.54 -18.85 17.50
C ASP A 306 -18.82 -19.65 17.74
N ALA A 307 -18.98 -20.75 17.02
CA ALA A 307 -20.17 -21.61 17.13
C ALA A 307 -20.27 -22.32 18.49
N GLU A 308 -19.14 -22.44 19.22
CA GLU A 308 -19.11 -23.04 20.56
C GLU A 308 -19.51 -22.04 21.65
N THR A 309 -19.50 -20.75 21.35
CA THR A 309 -19.89 -19.68 22.25
C THR A 309 -21.21 -19.05 21.80
N PRO A 310 -22.36 -19.55 22.27
CA PRO A 310 -23.68 -19.13 21.81
C PRO A 310 -23.92 -17.62 22.02
N VAL A 311 -24.25 -16.89 20.97
CA VAL A 311 -24.70 -15.51 21.03
C VAL A 311 -26.21 -15.49 21.24
N LYS A 312 -26.67 -14.80 22.30
CA LYS A 312 -28.09 -14.69 22.63
C LYS A 312 -28.66 -13.38 22.12
N LEU A 313 -29.82 -13.45 21.48
CA LEU A 313 -30.61 -12.29 21.07
C LEU A 313 -31.86 -12.22 21.96
N VAL A 314 -32.10 -11.03 22.55
CA VAL A 314 -33.23 -10.78 23.46
C VAL A 314 -34.04 -9.53 23.07
N ASN A 315 -33.52 -8.69 22.22
CA ASN A 315 -34.14 -7.46 21.72
C ASN A 315 -34.06 -7.42 20.21
N ASP A 316 -34.97 -6.67 19.59
CA ASP A 316 -34.92 -6.39 18.16
C ASP A 316 -33.54 -5.81 17.77
N CYS A 317 -32.94 -6.37 16.74
CA CYS A 317 -31.64 -5.94 16.28
C CYS A 317 -31.42 -6.31 14.79
N THR A 318 -30.44 -5.68 14.17
CA THR A 318 -29.98 -6.06 12.83
C THR A 318 -28.64 -6.73 12.96
N VAL A 319 -28.58 -8.01 12.62
CA VAL A 319 -27.33 -8.77 12.56
C VAL A 319 -26.78 -8.70 11.15
N LYS A 320 -25.52 -8.32 11.02
CA LYS A 320 -24.77 -8.40 9.76
C LYS A 320 -23.58 -9.32 9.92
N ALA A 321 -23.22 -10.05 8.88
CA ALA A 321 -22.07 -10.96 8.91
C ALA A 321 -21.35 -11.02 7.58
N ILE A 322 -20.03 -11.20 7.66
CA ILE A 322 -19.11 -11.36 6.53
C ILE A 322 -18.21 -12.57 6.77
N ALA A 323 -17.89 -13.31 5.73
CA ALA A 323 -16.89 -14.38 5.77
C ALA A 323 -15.61 -13.94 5.11
N CYS A 324 -14.47 -14.22 5.74
CA CYS A 324 -13.13 -13.85 5.31
C CYS A 324 -12.19 -15.06 5.37
N ALA A 325 -11.29 -15.17 4.42
CA ALA A 325 -10.20 -16.14 4.44
C ALA A 325 -9.02 -15.57 3.66
N ASP A 326 -7.81 -16.02 4.03
CA ASP A 326 -6.60 -15.63 3.32
C ASP A 326 -6.69 -16.05 1.85
N LYS A 327 -6.20 -15.21 0.93
CA LYS A 327 -6.24 -15.41 -0.53
C LYS A 327 -7.63 -15.42 -1.16
N TYR A 328 -8.68 -15.16 -0.42
CA TYR A 328 -10.03 -15.06 -0.94
C TYR A 328 -10.58 -13.65 -0.82
N ARG A 329 -11.38 -13.23 -1.78
CA ARG A 329 -12.20 -12.03 -1.60
C ARG A 329 -13.17 -12.28 -0.46
N ASN A 330 -13.39 -11.28 0.37
CA ASN A 330 -14.42 -11.35 1.39
C ASN A 330 -15.78 -11.65 0.74
N SER A 331 -16.66 -12.31 1.48
CA SER A 331 -18.02 -12.55 1.00
C SER A 331 -18.81 -11.24 0.85
N GLU A 332 -19.94 -11.31 0.19
CA GLU A 332 -21.00 -10.31 0.41
C GLU A 332 -21.44 -10.32 1.87
N VAL A 333 -21.86 -9.17 2.38
CA VAL A 333 -22.42 -9.04 3.71
C VAL A 333 -23.82 -9.70 3.73
N ALA A 334 -24.01 -10.62 4.68
CA ALA A 334 -25.33 -11.14 4.99
C ALA A 334 -26.01 -10.24 6.03
N GLU A 335 -27.30 -10.01 5.88
CA GLU A 335 -28.09 -9.21 6.81
C GLU A 335 -29.31 -9.99 7.28
N TYR A 336 -29.62 -9.89 8.57
CA TYR A 336 -30.75 -10.52 9.22
C TYR A 336 -31.40 -9.55 10.24
N ALA A 337 -32.59 -9.09 9.92
CA ALA A 337 -33.41 -8.30 10.86
C ALA A 337 -34.08 -9.24 11.86
N PHE A 338 -33.61 -9.26 13.10
CA PHE A 338 -34.19 -10.03 14.18
C PHE A 338 -35.26 -9.21 14.89
N VAL A 339 -36.47 -9.78 15.01
CA VAL A 339 -37.60 -9.24 15.77
C VAL A 339 -37.97 -10.27 16.83
N ASN A 340 -37.97 -9.87 18.07
CA ASN A 340 -38.33 -10.74 19.19
C ASN A 340 -39.87 -10.77 19.34
N GLU A 341 -40.49 -11.89 18.97
CA GLU A 341 -41.93 -12.13 19.05
C GLU A 341 -42.34 -12.91 20.33
#